data_22119439e9c0e378be0675ddca410e96
#
_entry.id   22119439e9c0e378be0675ddca410e96
#
_cell.length_a   1.000
_cell.length_b   1.000
_cell.length_c   1.000
_cell.angle_alpha   90.00
_cell.angle_beta   90.00
_cell.angle_gamma   90.00
#
_symmetry.space_group_name_H-M   'P 1'
#
loop_
_entity.id
_entity.type
_entity.pdbx_description
1 polymer ?
#
loop_
_entity_poly.entity_id
_entity_poly.type
_entity_poly.pdbx_seq_one_letter_code
_entity_poly.pdbx_strand_id
1 'polypeptide(L)'
;LDALGLEAPRTWDELAQVANAFVTEDPDGNGEDDTIGILGPGNADHMNAVGGNQFGLDPLFSCYQSYPQYWLEGEDGKVEYGSIQPETKTALENISKLYADGDIDPEMLVRSDSKEPLLAGKVGIFFGPWWCAYTFADTTLSGSADWRAYFTPLSEDGKYYTHMAEPTTQYVVASKDCKNPEAAFKI
;
A
#
# COMPACT_ATOMS: atom_id res chain seq x y z
N LEU A 1 -2.97 -3.42 16.92
CA LEU A 1 -4.41 -3.28 17.15
C LEU A 1 -4.80 -3.83 18.53
N ASP A 2 -4.50 -5.10 18.82
CA ASP A 2 -4.90 -5.75 20.07
C ASP A 2 -4.39 -5.02 21.32
N ALA A 3 -3.15 -4.51 21.31
CA ALA A 3 -2.56 -3.76 22.42
C ALA A 3 -3.34 -2.48 22.77
N LEU A 4 -3.92 -1.83 21.78
CA LEU A 4 -4.73 -0.61 21.93
C LEU A 4 -6.24 -0.90 21.99
N GLY A 5 -6.67 -2.17 21.88
CA GLY A 5 -8.09 -2.55 21.85
C GLY A 5 -8.83 -2.05 20.60
N LEU A 6 -8.13 -1.83 19.49
CA LEU A 6 -8.68 -1.34 18.24
C LEU A 6 -9.04 -2.48 17.28
N GLU A 7 -10.08 -2.27 16.49
CA GLU A 7 -10.44 -3.14 15.37
C GLU A 7 -9.77 -2.68 14.05
N ALA A 8 -9.73 -3.59 13.08
CA ALA A 8 -9.23 -3.24 11.74
C ALA A 8 -10.16 -2.20 11.07
N PRO A 9 -9.60 -1.13 10.50
CA PRO A 9 -10.39 -0.05 9.90
C PRO A 9 -11.13 -0.54 8.65
N ARG A 10 -12.34 -0.02 8.45
CA ARG A 10 -13.22 -0.33 7.31
C ARG A 10 -13.54 0.90 6.47
N THR A 11 -13.27 2.08 6.99
CA THR A 11 -13.49 3.37 6.34
C THR A 11 -12.22 4.20 6.39
N TRP A 12 -12.20 5.27 5.60
CA TRP A 12 -11.11 6.25 5.64
C TRP A 12 -10.93 6.86 7.04
N ASP A 13 -12.02 7.26 7.67
CA ASP A 13 -11.98 7.90 8.98
C ASP A 13 -11.49 6.94 10.07
N GLU A 14 -11.90 5.68 10.01
CA GLU A 14 -11.39 4.64 10.92
C GLU A 14 -9.90 4.37 10.68
N LEU A 15 -9.44 4.39 9.42
CA LEU A 15 -8.02 4.25 9.09
C LEU A 15 -7.19 5.40 9.69
N ALA A 16 -7.66 6.64 9.53
CA ALA A 16 -6.99 7.81 10.09
C ALA A 16 -6.92 7.72 11.63
N GLN A 17 -8.00 7.31 12.29
CA GLN A 17 -8.02 7.11 13.74
C GLN A 17 -7.04 6.03 14.20
N VAL A 18 -7.00 4.89 13.52
CA VAL A 18 -6.07 3.80 13.84
C VAL A 18 -4.63 4.22 13.61
N ALA A 19 -4.35 4.92 12.50
CA ALA A 19 -3.01 5.42 12.21
C ALA A 19 -2.54 6.42 13.27
N ASN A 20 -3.42 7.36 13.66
CA ASN A 20 -3.12 8.33 14.71
C ASN A 20 -2.88 7.66 16.07
N ALA A 21 -3.70 6.67 16.43
CA ALA A 21 -3.49 5.91 17.67
C ALA A 21 -2.13 5.19 17.68
N PHE A 22 -1.69 4.62 16.55
CA PHE A 22 -0.36 4.03 16.47
C PHE A 22 0.76 5.04 16.66
N VAL A 23 0.59 6.28 16.21
CA VAL A 23 1.59 7.34 16.38
C VAL A 23 1.63 7.86 17.82
N THR A 24 0.48 7.91 18.52
CA THR A 24 0.34 8.69 19.76
C THR A 24 0.20 7.85 21.04
N GLU A 25 -0.08 6.54 20.93
CA GLU A 25 -0.44 5.71 22.09
C GLU A 25 0.57 4.60 22.41
N ASP A 26 1.81 4.69 21.89
CA ASP A 26 2.92 3.76 22.18
C ASP A 26 2.48 2.26 22.10
N PRO A 27 2.11 1.75 20.91
CA PRO A 27 1.53 0.41 20.76
C PRO A 27 2.49 -0.73 21.06
N ASP A 28 3.80 -0.50 21.06
CA ASP A 28 4.84 -1.48 21.38
C ASP A 28 5.32 -1.40 22.84
N GLY A 29 4.90 -0.38 23.59
CA GLY A 29 5.18 -0.22 25.02
C GLY A 29 6.62 0.12 25.34
N ASN A 30 7.36 0.72 24.40
CA ASN A 30 8.76 1.05 24.58
C ASN A 30 8.98 2.40 25.31
N GLY A 31 7.93 3.22 25.45
CA GLY A 31 7.93 4.52 26.11
C GLY A 31 8.40 5.66 25.22
N GLU A 32 8.47 5.45 23.91
CA GLU A 32 8.86 6.43 22.91
C GLU A 32 7.77 6.57 21.83
N ASP A 33 7.49 7.79 21.37
CA ASP A 33 6.55 8.07 20.29
C ASP A 33 7.28 7.90 18.93
N ASP A 34 7.65 6.67 18.57
CA ASP A 34 8.47 6.39 17.40
C ASP A 34 7.81 5.43 16.37
N THR A 35 6.53 5.13 16.58
CA THR A 35 5.74 4.29 15.67
C THR A 35 5.21 5.12 14.49
N ILE A 36 5.45 4.65 13.28
CA ILE A 36 4.89 5.18 12.04
C ILE A 36 3.46 4.63 11.88
N GLY A 37 2.46 5.51 11.75
CA GLY A 37 1.06 5.12 11.56
C GLY A 37 0.89 4.33 10.26
N ILE A 38 1.14 4.97 9.11
CA ILE A 38 1.10 4.36 7.79
C ILE A 38 2.47 4.49 7.12
N LEU A 39 3.09 3.37 6.80
CA LEU A 39 4.36 3.36 6.08
C LEU A 39 4.15 3.69 4.60
N GLY A 40 4.94 4.61 4.09
CA GLY A 40 4.93 5.01 2.69
C GLY A 40 6.00 4.34 1.82
N PRO A 41 5.97 4.59 0.51
CA PRO A 41 6.73 3.84 -0.49
C PRO A 41 8.24 4.15 -0.57
N GLY A 42 8.75 5.13 0.15
CA GLY A 42 10.15 5.52 0.13
C GLY A 42 10.52 6.53 -0.96
N ASN A 43 9.76 6.63 -2.03
CA ASN A 43 9.95 7.65 -3.06
C ASN A 43 8.64 7.94 -3.82
N ALA A 44 8.59 9.11 -4.49
CA ALA A 44 7.40 9.58 -5.18
C ALA A 44 6.99 8.71 -6.38
N ASP A 45 7.93 8.06 -7.04
CA ASP A 45 7.65 7.22 -8.23
C ASP A 45 6.88 5.95 -7.86
N HIS A 46 6.95 5.55 -6.60
CA HIS A 46 6.26 4.37 -6.06
C HIS A 46 5.02 4.72 -5.24
N MET A 47 4.57 5.97 -5.25
CA MET A 47 3.42 6.41 -4.46
C MET A 47 2.16 5.61 -4.79
N ASN A 48 1.97 5.28 -6.05
CA ASN A 48 1.00 4.30 -6.48
C ASN A 48 1.72 3.07 -7.02
N ALA A 49 1.22 1.91 -6.65
CA ALA A 49 1.83 0.62 -6.96
C ALA A 49 1.50 0.13 -8.38
N VAL A 50 1.59 1.01 -9.39
CA VAL A 50 1.54 0.56 -10.78
C VAL A 50 2.62 -0.50 -10.97
N GLY A 51 2.21 -1.76 -11.10
CA GLY A 51 3.11 -2.90 -11.17
C GLY A 51 3.34 -3.67 -9.87
N GLY A 52 2.55 -3.40 -8.81
CA GLY A 52 2.54 -4.22 -7.59
C GLY A 52 3.68 -3.91 -6.61
N ASN A 53 4.10 -2.66 -6.51
CA ASN A 53 5.10 -2.23 -5.55
C ASN A 53 4.61 -2.40 -4.09
N GLN A 54 5.52 -2.74 -3.19
CA GLN A 54 5.26 -2.72 -1.76
C GLN A 54 5.14 -1.27 -1.27
N PHE A 55 4.30 -1.07 -0.26
CA PHE A 55 4.14 0.20 0.46
C PHE A 55 3.51 1.32 -0.36
N GLY A 56 2.95 1.03 -1.55
CA GLY A 56 2.20 2.00 -2.34
C GLY A 56 0.91 2.43 -1.64
N LEU A 57 0.46 3.65 -1.95
CA LEU A 57 -0.76 4.23 -1.39
C LEU A 57 -2.00 4.00 -2.28
N ASP A 58 -1.95 3.04 -3.21
CA ASP A 58 -3.08 2.73 -4.10
C ASP A 58 -4.42 2.51 -3.39
N PRO A 59 -4.47 1.80 -2.24
CA PRO A 59 -5.73 1.65 -1.52
C PRO A 59 -6.31 3.00 -1.09
N LEU A 60 -5.48 3.97 -0.77
CA LEU A 60 -5.92 5.32 -0.40
C LEU A 60 -6.45 6.09 -1.61
N PHE A 61 -5.82 5.95 -2.77
CA PHE A 61 -6.34 6.52 -4.01
C PHE A 61 -7.64 5.86 -4.44
N SER A 62 -7.71 4.55 -4.39
CA SER A 62 -8.88 3.79 -4.83
C SER A 62 -10.13 4.04 -3.98
N CYS A 63 -10.01 4.46 -2.71
CA CYS A 63 -11.14 4.90 -1.89
C CYS A 63 -11.97 6.02 -2.57
N TYR A 64 -11.30 6.85 -3.36
CA TYR A 64 -11.89 7.95 -4.11
C TYR A 64 -12.08 7.63 -5.59
N GLN A 65 -12.00 6.35 -5.99
CA GLN A 65 -12.03 5.92 -7.40
C GLN A 65 -10.97 6.63 -8.26
N SER A 66 -9.85 6.98 -7.64
CA SER A 66 -8.72 7.62 -8.29
C SER A 66 -7.70 6.59 -8.74
N TYR A 67 -7.26 6.70 -10.00
CA TYR A 67 -6.31 5.77 -10.62
C TYR A 67 -5.17 6.54 -11.28
N PRO A 68 -4.27 7.15 -10.50
CA PRO A 68 -3.14 7.90 -11.05
C PRO A 68 -2.28 7.00 -11.94
N GLN A 69 -1.75 7.58 -13.05
CA GLN A 69 -0.94 6.93 -14.06
C GLN A 69 -1.68 5.94 -14.99
N TYR A 70 -2.96 5.66 -14.76
CA TYR A 70 -3.78 4.85 -15.66
C TYR A 70 -4.49 5.71 -16.70
N TRP A 71 -4.80 5.08 -17.83
CA TRP A 71 -5.70 5.63 -18.84
C TRP A 71 -7.08 5.02 -18.63
N LEU A 72 -8.07 5.88 -18.51
CA LEU A 72 -9.44 5.53 -18.17
C LEU A 72 -10.37 5.78 -19.36
N GLU A 73 -11.46 5.07 -19.43
CA GLU A 73 -12.57 5.40 -20.33
C GLU A 73 -13.50 6.39 -19.62
N GLY A 74 -13.57 7.61 -20.13
CA GLY A 74 -14.47 8.63 -19.63
C GLY A 74 -15.94 8.37 -19.99
N GLU A 75 -16.85 9.11 -19.39
CA GLU A 75 -18.30 8.97 -19.63
C GLU A 75 -18.70 9.19 -21.09
N ASP A 76 -17.95 9.97 -21.86
CA ASP A 76 -18.17 10.21 -23.28
C ASP A 76 -17.48 9.18 -24.20
N GLY A 77 -16.90 8.13 -23.63
CA GLY A 77 -16.17 7.08 -24.34
C GLY A 77 -14.77 7.50 -24.82
N LYS A 78 -14.28 8.66 -24.40
CA LYS A 78 -12.91 9.08 -24.70
C LYS A 78 -11.95 8.61 -23.64
N VAL A 79 -10.67 8.52 -24.04
CA VAL A 79 -9.58 8.16 -23.13
C VAL A 79 -9.17 9.37 -22.31
N GLU A 80 -9.12 9.21 -21.01
CA GLU A 80 -8.73 10.23 -20.03
C GLU A 80 -7.56 9.75 -19.19
N TYR A 81 -6.71 10.68 -18.78
CA TYR A 81 -5.55 10.34 -17.95
C TYR A 81 -5.90 10.47 -16.47
N GLY A 82 -5.82 9.37 -15.73
CA GLY A 82 -6.26 9.29 -14.34
C GLY A 82 -5.57 10.27 -13.39
N SER A 83 -4.30 10.60 -13.63
CA SER A 83 -3.56 11.51 -12.73
C SER A 83 -4.08 12.95 -12.68
N ILE A 84 -4.88 13.37 -13.68
CA ILE A 84 -5.41 14.74 -13.75
C ILE A 84 -6.92 14.81 -13.48
N GLN A 85 -7.53 13.71 -13.06
CA GLN A 85 -8.95 13.66 -12.76
C GLN A 85 -9.28 14.34 -11.42
N PRO A 86 -10.50 14.87 -11.25
CA PRO A 86 -10.96 15.48 -9.99
C PRO A 86 -10.82 14.54 -8.78
N GLU A 87 -11.07 13.26 -8.98
CA GLU A 87 -10.96 12.19 -7.96
C GLU A 87 -9.53 12.09 -7.43
N THR A 88 -8.53 12.24 -8.31
CA THR A 88 -7.12 12.23 -7.92
C THR A 88 -6.75 13.44 -7.08
N LYS A 89 -7.30 14.61 -7.40
CA LYS A 89 -7.14 15.79 -6.57
C LYS A 89 -7.73 15.57 -5.17
N THR A 90 -8.95 15.03 -5.09
CA THR A 90 -9.62 14.74 -3.82
C THR A 90 -8.81 13.72 -2.99
N ALA A 91 -8.33 12.65 -3.61
CA ALA A 91 -7.49 11.66 -2.93
C ALA A 91 -6.21 12.29 -2.37
N LEU A 92 -5.52 13.11 -3.18
CA LEU A 92 -4.29 13.79 -2.76
C LEU A 92 -4.53 14.79 -1.62
N GLU A 93 -5.64 15.51 -1.62
CA GLU A 93 -6.01 16.43 -0.53
C GLU A 93 -6.15 15.67 0.80
N ASN A 94 -6.80 14.51 0.78
CA ASN A 94 -6.97 13.70 1.98
C ASN A 94 -5.67 12.98 2.41
N ILE A 95 -4.86 12.48 1.48
CA ILE A 95 -3.53 11.93 1.78
C ILE A 95 -2.62 13.03 2.37
N SER A 96 -2.65 14.23 1.80
CA SER A 96 -1.89 15.37 2.31
C SER A 96 -2.29 15.75 3.73
N LYS A 97 -3.57 15.58 4.08
CA LYS A 97 -4.04 15.80 5.45
C LYS A 97 -3.46 14.76 6.40
N LEU A 98 -3.55 13.47 6.08
CA LEU A 98 -2.92 12.41 6.89
C LEU A 98 -1.42 12.65 7.08
N TYR A 99 -0.74 13.14 6.05
CA TYR A 99 0.69 13.48 6.14
C TYR A 99 0.94 14.69 7.07
N ALA A 100 0.11 15.73 6.97
CA ALA A 100 0.23 16.91 7.81
C ALA A 100 -0.09 16.64 9.29
N ASP A 101 -1.01 15.69 9.55
CA ASP A 101 -1.38 15.23 10.89
C ASP A 101 -0.33 14.28 11.49
N GLY A 102 0.66 13.82 10.69
CA GLY A 102 1.72 12.92 11.12
C GLY A 102 1.36 11.43 11.07
N ASP A 103 0.21 11.09 10.50
CA ASP A 103 -0.31 9.72 10.44
C ASP A 103 0.36 8.87 9.35
N ILE A 104 1.00 9.50 8.36
CA ILE A 104 1.83 8.85 7.33
C ILE A 104 3.31 9.14 7.58
N ASP A 105 4.16 8.17 7.27
CA ASP A 105 5.62 8.27 7.35
C ASP A 105 6.14 9.63 6.83
N PRO A 106 6.70 10.49 7.68
CA PRO A 106 7.19 11.80 7.27
C PRO A 106 8.38 11.70 6.30
N GLU A 107 9.08 10.58 6.27
CA GLU A 107 10.21 10.34 5.39
C GLU A 107 9.85 9.51 4.15
N MET A 108 8.56 9.27 3.87
CA MET A 108 8.10 8.39 2.80
C MET A 108 8.63 8.74 1.39
N LEU A 109 9.04 10.00 1.15
CA LEU A 109 9.55 10.44 -0.15
C LEU A 109 11.09 10.47 -0.24
N VAL A 110 11.78 10.24 0.86
CA VAL A 110 13.25 10.36 0.94
C VAL A 110 13.92 9.14 1.57
N ARG A 111 13.15 8.21 2.10
CA ARG A 111 13.67 7.00 2.72
C ARG A 111 14.32 6.09 1.68
N SER A 112 15.54 5.67 1.94
CA SER A 112 16.30 4.81 1.03
C SER A 112 15.81 3.35 1.06
N ASP A 113 15.30 2.88 2.18
CA ASP A 113 14.72 1.54 2.35
C ASP A 113 13.50 1.58 3.29
N SER A 114 12.33 1.43 2.71
CA SER A 114 11.06 1.39 3.48
C SER A 114 10.90 0.11 4.30
N LYS A 115 11.73 -0.90 4.12
CA LYS A 115 11.69 -2.12 4.94
C LYS A 115 12.35 -1.94 6.29
N GLU A 116 13.27 -0.99 6.41
CA GLU A 116 14.03 -0.76 7.64
C GLU A 116 13.11 -0.53 8.85
N PRO A 117 12.20 0.46 8.84
CA PRO A 117 11.31 0.68 9.98
C PRO A 117 10.34 -0.49 10.22
N LEU A 118 9.91 -1.19 9.16
CA LEU A 118 9.08 -2.38 9.27
C LEU A 118 9.79 -3.50 10.07
N LEU A 119 11.05 -3.79 9.70
CA LEU A 119 11.84 -4.82 10.36
C LEU A 119 12.27 -4.41 11.78
N ALA A 120 12.36 -3.12 12.03
CA ALA A 120 12.62 -2.55 13.35
C ALA A 120 11.39 -2.59 14.30
N GLY A 121 10.20 -2.99 13.78
CA GLY A 121 8.98 -3.04 14.57
C GLY A 121 8.29 -1.69 14.77
N LYS A 122 8.67 -0.65 14.02
CA LYS A 122 8.21 0.73 14.15
C LYS A 122 7.08 1.10 13.18
N VAL A 123 6.30 0.14 12.71
CA VAL A 123 5.25 0.38 11.71
C VAL A 123 3.93 -0.22 12.16
N GLY A 124 2.88 0.59 12.16
CA GLY A 124 1.52 0.16 12.47
C GLY A 124 0.79 -0.44 11.27
N ILE A 125 0.78 0.28 10.15
CA ILE A 125 0.04 -0.08 8.94
C ILE A 125 0.94 0.06 7.71
N PHE A 126 0.79 -0.86 6.77
CA PHE A 126 1.30 -0.68 5.41
C PHE A 126 0.39 -1.39 4.40
N PHE A 127 0.47 -0.96 3.15
CA PHE A 127 -0.24 -1.59 2.05
C PHE A 127 0.73 -2.38 1.17
N GLY A 128 0.25 -3.47 0.59
CA GLY A 128 1.09 -4.23 -0.31
C GLY A 128 0.40 -5.44 -0.92
N PRO A 129 1.00 -6.00 -1.98
CA PRO A 129 0.49 -7.20 -2.64
C PRO A 129 0.60 -8.44 -1.74
N TRP A 130 -0.09 -9.50 -2.10
CA TRP A 130 -0.18 -10.75 -1.32
C TRP A 130 1.18 -11.35 -0.93
N TRP A 131 2.21 -11.13 -1.73
CA TRP A 131 3.56 -11.65 -1.50
C TRP A 131 4.40 -10.82 -0.50
N CYS A 132 3.90 -9.66 -0.05
CA CYS A 132 4.59 -8.84 0.95
C CYS A 132 4.93 -9.61 2.22
N ALA A 133 4.15 -10.62 2.58
CA ALA A 133 4.39 -11.43 3.76
C ALA A 133 5.81 -12.02 3.82
N TYR A 134 6.43 -12.29 2.69
CA TYR A 134 7.81 -12.77 2.64
C TYR A 134 8.84 -11.75 3.12
N THR A 135 8.51 -10.45 3.07
CA THR A 135 9.42 -9.36 3.49
C THR A 135 9.62 -9.33 5.00
N PHE A 136 8.58 -9.70 5.76
CA PHE A 136 8.58 -9.63 7.23
C PHE A 136 8.38 -11.00 7.91
N ALA A 137 8.55 -12.08 7.15
CA ALA A 137 8.41 -13.44 7.67
C ALA A 137 9.31 -13.69 8.89
N ASP A 138 10.53 -13.18 8.88
CA ASP A 138 11.49 -13.37 9.97
C ASP A 138 11.02 -12.71 11.26
N THR A 139 10.42 -11.52 11.22
CA THR A 139 9.89 -10.83 12.41
C THR A 139 8.70 -11.58 13.00
N THR A 140 7.84 -12.14 12.15
CA THR A 140 6.69 -12.96 12.57
C THR A 140 7.16 -14.29 13.15
N LEU A 141 8.11 -14.97 12.50
CA LEU A 141 8.64 -16.25 12.97
C LEU A 141 9.42 -16.13 14.28
N SER A 142 10.10 -15.01 14.49
CA SER A 142 10.81 -14.74 15.76
C SER A 142 9.85 -14.35 16.90
N GLY A 143 8.59 -14.07 16.61
CA GLY A 143 7.59 -13.60 17.57
C GLY A 143 7.78 -12.13 17.98
N SER A 144 8.60 -11.37 17.27
CA SER A 144 8.79 -9.93 17.52
C SER A 144 7.66 -9.06 17.00
N ALA A 145 6.82 -9.58 16.09
CA ALA A 145 5.64 -8.89 15.56
C ALA A 145 4.51 -9.88 15.24
N ASP A 146 3.26 -9.48 15.44
CA ASP A 146 2.06 -10.20 15.02
C ASP A 146 1.41 -9.44 13.85
N TRP A 147 1.89 -9.70 12.64
CA TRP A 147 1.36 -9.11 11.43
C TRP A 147 0.10 -9.82 10.96
N ARG A 148 -0.96 -9.05 10.76
CA ARG A 148 -2.25 -9.55 10.26
C ARG A 148 -2.64 -8.82 8.99
N ALA A 149 -3.04 -9.59 7.98
CA ALA A 149 -3.56 -9.04 6.74
C ALA A 149 -5.08 -8.83 6.84
N TYR A 150 -5.51 -7.64 6.49
CA TYR A 150 -6.92 -7.30 6.40
C TYR A 150 -7.25 -6.89 4.97
N PHE A 151 -8.39 -7.34 4.50
CA PHE A 151 -8.92 -6.99 3.20
C PHE A 151 -10.13 -6.09 3.41
N THR A 152 -9.89 -4.79 3.46
CA THR A 152 -10.94 -3.80 3.76
C THR A 152 -11.06 -2.80 2.61
N PRO A 153 -12.29 -2.43 2.20
CA PRO A 153 -12.48 -1.52 1.07
C PRO A 153 -12.07 -0.07 1.37
N LEU A 154 -12.11 0.36 2.62
CA LEU A 154 -11.84 1.73 3.08
C LEU A 154 -12.71 2.82 2.43
N SER A 155 -13.60 2.49 1.50
CA SER A 155 -14.53 3.40 0.86
C SER A 155 -15.81 3.55 1.69
N GLU A 156 -16.44 4.72 1.65
CA GLU A 156 -17.66 5.01 2.41
C GLU A 156 -18.82 4.08 2.10
N ASP A 157 -18.92 3.59 0.87
CA ASP A 157 -19.98 2.68 0.43
C ASP A 157 -19.65 1.19 0.62
N GLY A 158 -18.49 0.89 1.21
CA GLY A 158 -18.04 -0.47 1.49
C GLY A 158 -17.66 -1.31 0.27
N LYS A 159 -17.41 -0.68 -0.87
CA LYS A 159 -17.03 -1.37 -2.10
C LYS A 159 -15.55 -1.23 -2.40
N TYR A 160 -15.01 -2.24 -3.07
CA TYR A 160 -13.67 -2.18 -3.63
C TYR A 160 -13.68 -1.51 -5.00
N TYR A 161 -12.90 -0.47 -5.12
CA TYR A 161 -12.61 0.22 -6.36
C TYR A 161 -11.17 -0.06 -6.76
N THR A 162 -10.95 -1.15 -7.44
CA THR A 162 -9.62 -1.57 -7.87
C THR A 162 -9.51 -1.57 -9.38
N HIS A 163 -8.32 -1.36 -9.89
CA HIS A 163 -8.01 -1.54 -11.30
C HIS A 163 -7.69 -3.01 -11.60
N MET A 164 -7.89 -3.42 -12.85
CA MET A 164 -7.36 -4.69 -13.34
C MET A 164 -5.91 -4.50 -13.78
N ALA A 165 -5.04 -5.42 -13.38
CA ALA A 165 -3.70 -5.50 -13.95
C ALA A 165 -3.80 -5.83 -15.46
N GLU A 166 -2.76 -5.45 -16.20
CA GLU A 166 -2.65 -5.83 -17.61
C GLU A 166 -2.77 -7.35 -17.77
N PRO A 167 -3.51 -7.84 -18.77
CA PRO A 167 -3.74 -9.28 -18.95
C PRO A 167 -2.46 -10.05 -19.30
N THR A 168 -1.41 -9.34 -19.74
CA THR A 168 -0.12 -9.93 -20.12
C THR A 168 1.02 -9.07 -19.58
N THR A 169 1.60 -9.50 -18.48
CA THR A 169 2.69 -8.76 -17.80
C THR A 169 4.04 -9.49 -17.88
N GLN A 170 4.03 -10.78 -18.17
CA GLN A 170 5.24 -11.60 -18.21
C GLN A 170 5.28 -12.44 -19.48
N TYR A 171 6.46 -12.51 -20.06
CA TYR A 171 6.73 -13.31 -21.26
C TYR A 171 7.83 -14.32 -20.95
N VAL A 172 7.58 -15.57 -21.26
CA VAL A 172 8.58 -16.62 -21.21
C VAL A 172 9.21 -16.74 -22.58
N VAL A 173 10.52 -16.57 -22.66
CA VAL A 173 11.28 -16.69 -23.91
C VAL A 173 12.32 -17.79 -23.79
N ALA A 174 12.50 -18.56 -24.85
CA ALA A 174 13.55 -19.55 -24.94
C ALA A 174 14.63 -19.07 -25.92
N SER A 175 15.91 -19.27 -25.58
CA SER A 175 17.00 -19.01 -26.52
C SER A 175 16.81 -19.87 -27.79
N LYS A 176 17.16 -19.33 -28.96
CA LYS A 176 17.15 -20.11 -30.23
C LYS A 176 18.06 -21.35 -30.19
N ASP A 177 19.07 -21.35 -29.33
CA ASP A 177 20.00 -22.45 -29.14
C ASP A 177 19.59 -23.40 -28.00
N CYS A 178 18.40 -23.19 -27.40
CA CYS A 178 17.86 -24.07 -26.39
C CYS A 178 17.48 -25.43 -27.00
N LYS A 179 17.98 -26.51 -26.39
CA LYS A 179 17.74 -27.87 -26.89
C LYS A 179 16.33 -28.40 -26.61
N ASN A 180 15.67 -27.84 -25.60
CA ASN A 180 14.34 -28.28 -25.15
C ASN A 180 13.44 -27.06 -24.89
N PRO A 181 13.12 -26.23 -25.91
CA PRO A 181 12.32 -25.01 -25.71
C PRO A 181 10.90 -25.30 -25.21
N GLU A 182 10.38 -26.50 -25.48
CA GLU A 182 9.07 -26.96 -24.99
C GLU A 182 9.02 -27.07 -23.45
N ALA A 183 10.15 -27.17 -22.78
CA ALA A 183 10.19 -27.21 -21.32
C ALA A 183 9.65 -25.91 -20.69
N ALA A 184 9.81 -24.76 -21.35
CA ALA A 184 9.28 -23.49 -20.92
C ALA A 184 7.74 -23.46 -20.81
N PHE A 185 7.05 -24.35 -21.53
CA PHE A 185 5.58 -24.46 -21.51
C PHE A 185 5.07 -25.50 -20.50
N LYS A 186 5.97 -26.19 -19.79
CA LYS A 186 5.62 -27.25 -18.82
C LYS A 186 5.78 -26.80 -17.37
N ILE A 187 6.25 -25.59 -17.17
CA ILE A 187 6.38 -24.96 -15.86
C ILE A 187 5.11 -24.19 -15.57
#